data_aca83f2c9b977c3497440dae41f0eaf4
#
_entry.id   aca83f2c9b977c3497440dae41f0eaf4
#
_cell.length_a   1.000
_cell.length_b   1.000
_cell.length_c   1.000
_cell.angle_alpha   90.00
_cell.angle_beta   90.00
_cell.angle_gamma   90.00
#
_symmetry.space_group_name_H-M   'P 1'
#
loop_
_entity.id
_entity.type
_entity.pdbx_description
1 polymer ?
#
loop_
_entity_poly.entity_id
_entity_poly.type
_entity_poly.pdbx_seq_one_letter_code
_entity_poly.pdbx_strand_id
1 'polypeptide(L)'
;MNWFGFGFNGFGQIRPADATCKVNTPVLISDVCRSCVIRSDCRVRASWSSRAHVHRTDCGSHVCVSGFGFGSGSSEQMCGDTFPESRGCTDALISERHLTLNFTDRVECWEIQQPQNKLVWKREQDLSANTGQTAPLPLVPGGYVMPRSPFFRALCSELCAVSLALGTEHAVLLTSVGTVYSWGSGSHGQLGHGALTAQDEPQVVEALWGVPIQTVSAGSWHSASVSTGGDLYMWGWNESGQLGLPSRGLEEEKHRAKSGGNTEQTINKDEKNQADMFISIQAFPALVDVPNVSEISRVSCGSRHTAAVTGTGDLYTWGWGHYGQLGHCSESSTDEPTLVDYFPTHSMCVQDVVCGLWNTFVSAVPKHPPS
;
A
#
# COMPACT_ATOMS: atom_id res chain seq x y z
N MET A 1 -2.25 13.58 -14.66
CA MET A 1 -1.93 12.83 -13.43
C MET A 1 -0.59 12.15 -13.65
N ASN A 2 0.39 12.36 -12.80
CA ASN A 2 1.73 11.80 -12.94
C ASN A 2 1.99 10.82 -11.80
N TRP A 3 2.60 9.68 -12.09
CA TRP A 3 3.00 8.72 -11.08
C TRP A 3 4.48 8.86 -10.75
N PHE A 4 4.80 8.79 -9.48
CA PHE A 4 6.15 8.81 -8.93
C PHE A 4 6.39 7.54 -8.14
N GLY A 5 7.65 7.08 -8.07
CA GLY A 5 8.03 5.93 -7.28
C GLY A 5 9.32 6.18 -6.52
N PHE A 6 9.43 5.57 -5.33
CA PHE A 6 10.65 5.57 -4.51
C PHE A 6 10.69 4.34 -3.61
N GLY A 7 11.86 3.99 -3.12
CA GLY A 7 12.10 2.80 -2.33
C GLY A 7 12.93 1.74 -3.04
N PHE A 8 12.70 0.48 -2.72
CA PHE A 8 13.42 -0.65 -3.28
C PHE A 8 13.17 -0.81 -4.79
N ASN A 9 14.25 -0.92 -5.56
CA ASN A 9 14.23 -1.04 -7.02
C ASN A 9 15.06 -2.24 -7.53
N GLY A 10 15.36 -3.20 -6.68
CA GLY A 10 16.28 -4.31 -7.04
C GLY A 10 15.81 -5.18 -8.20
N PHE A 11 14.54 -5.07 -8.62
CA PHE A 11 13.98 -5.78 -9.76
C PHE A 11 13.55 -4.83 -10.89
N GLY A 12 13.89 -3.54 -10.82
CA GLY A 12 13.48 -2.57 -11.83
C GLY A 12 12.01 -2.16 -11.75
N GLN A 13 11.35 -2.38 -10.61
CA GLN A 13 9.93 -2.07 -10.45
C GLN A 13 9.62 -0.57 -10.42
N ILE A 14 10.61 0.27 -10.11
CA ILE A 14 10.51 1.75 -10.17
C ILE A 14 11.13 2.25 -11.47
N ARG A 15 12.40 1.89 -11.71
CA ARG A 15 13.17 2.23 -12.92
C ARG A 15 13.72 0.95 -13.56
N PRO A 16 13.11 0.44 -14.61
CA PRO A 16 13.50 -0.83 -15.24
C PRO A 16 14.95 -0.86 -15.77
N ALA A 17 15.48 0.27 -16.21
CA ALA A 17 16.80 0.39 -16.81
C ALA A 17 17.90 0.80 -15.80
N ASP A 18 17.56 1.03 -14.54
CA ASP A 18 18.51 1.52 -13.54
C ASP A 18 19.04 0.36 -12.70
N ALA A 19 20.37 0.24 -12.63
CA ALA A 19 21.05 -0.77 -11.80
C ALA A 19 21.01 -0.42 -10.29
N THR A 20 20.46 0.72 -9.90
CA THR A 20 20.34 1.11 -8.49
C THR A 20 19.28 0.29 -7.79
N CYS A 21 19.64 -0.35 -6.67
CA CYS A 21 18.71 -1.13 -5.86
C CYS A 21 17.76 -0.26 -5.01
N LYS A 22 18.03 1.03 -4.88
CA LYS A 22 17.31 1.97 -4.02
C LYS A 22 17.08 3.29 -4.72
N VAL A 23 15.91 3.88 -4.47
CA VAL A 23 15.51 5.20 -4.96
C VAL A 23 15.02 6.01 -3.75
N ASN A 24 15.85 6.92 -3.23
CA ASN A 24 15.60 7.62 -1.96
C ASN A 24 14.74 8.89 -2.13
N THR A 25 14.49 9.31 -3.37
CA THR A 25 13.68 10.48 -3.72
C THR A 25 12.59 10.11 -4.69
N PRO A 26 11.42 10.75 -4.66
CA PRO A 26 10.40 10.54 -5.68
C PRO A 26 10.94 10.76 -7.09
N VAL A 27 10.80 9.77 -7.95
CA VAL A 27 11.17 9.85 -9.37
C VAL A 27 9.94 9.65 -10.24
N LEU A 28 9.83 10.45 -11.28
CA LEU A 28 8.72 10.33 -12.23
C LEU A 28 8.77 8.95 -12.92
N ILE A 29 7.66 8.23 -12.84
CA ILE A 29 7.43 7.03 -13.62
C ILE A 29 6.63 7.48 -14.84
N SER A 30 7.18 7.31 -16.04
CA SER A 30 6.51 7.81 -17.26
C SER A 30 5.12 7.18 -17.41
N ASP A 31 4.10 8.04 -17.53
CA ASP A 31 2.72 7.65 -17.79
C ASP A 31 2.47 7.30 -19.26
N VAL A 32 3.47 7.45 -20.12
CA VAL A 32 3.32 7.24 -21.56
C VAL A 32 3.65 5.78 -21.89
N CYS A 33 2.65 4.93 -21.84
CA CYS A 33 2.72 3.66 -22.54
C CYS A 33 2.81 3.95 -24.04
N ARG A 34 3.81 3.41 -24.75
CA ARG A 34 3.96 3.59 -26.21
C ARG A 34 2.74 3.10 -27.01
N SER A 35 1.96 2.19 -26.43
CA SER A 35 0.69 1.73 -27.02
C SER A 35 -0.48 2.68 -26.77
N CYS A 36 -0.32 3.70 -25.90
CA CYS A 36 -1.39 4.62 -25.53
C CYS A 36 -0.94 6.05 -25.77
N VAL A 37 -1.33 6.63 -26.87
CA VAL A 37 -1.01 8.02 -27.26
C VAL A 37 -1.83 9.05 -26.48
N ILE A 38 -2.83 8.64 -25.68
CA ILE A 38 -3.82 9.51 -25.03
C ILE A 38 -3.70 9.38 -23.51
N ARG A 39 -3.91 10.48 -22.81
CA ARG A 39 -3.99 10.56 -21.34
C ARG A 39 -4.89 9.46 -20.80
N SER A 40 -4.31 8.47 -20.15
CA SER A 40 -5.05 7.39 -19.52
C SER A 40 -5.27 7.74 -18.06
N ASP A 41 -6.45 7.43 -17.55
CA ASP A 41 -6.64 7.21 -16.13
C ASP A 41 -5.83 5.94 -15.78
N CYS A 42 -4.82 6.07 -14.93
CA CYS A 42 -3.90 4.99 -14.61
C CYS A 42 -3.96 4.68 -13.13
N ARG A 43 -4.12 3.41 -12.79
CA ARG A 43 -3.98 2.90 -11.41
C ARG A 43 -2.71 2.08 -11.28
N VAL A 44 -2.02 2.23 -10.16
CA VAL A 44 -0.85 1.43 -9.81
C VAL A 44 -1.25 0.38 -8.79
N ARG A 45 -0.72 -0.83 -8.98
CA ARG A 45 -0.72 -1.93 -8.00
C ARG A 45 0.71 -2.39 -7.82
N ALA A 46 1.11 -2.68 -6.61
CA ALA A 46 2.48 -3.04 -6.29
C ALA A 46 2.54 -4.31 -5.45
N SER A 47 3.52 -5.16 -5.76
CA SER A 47 3.97 -6.26 -4.93
C SER A 47 5.40 -6.01 -4.44
N TRP A 48 6.05 -7.01 -3.85
CA TRP A 48 7.45 -6.91 -3.46
C TRP A 48 8.38 -6.69 -4.65
N SER A 49 8.19 -7.47 -5.70
CA SER A 49 9.13 -7.55 -6.83
C SER A 49 8.61 -6.92 -8.11
N SER A 50 7.33 -6.56 -8.15
CA SER A 50 6.68 -6.15 -9.40
C SER A 50 5.66 -5.04 -9.18
N ARG A 51 5.41 -4.28 -10.24
CA ARG A 51 4.42 -3.21 -10.31
C ARG A 51 3.55 -3.43 -11.55
N ALA A 52 2.25 -3.27 -11.40
CA ALA A 52 1.29 -3.27 -12.50
C ALA A 52 0.66 -1.88 -12.67
N HIS A 53 0.63 -1.38 -13.88
CA HIS A 53 -0.09 -0.19 -14.29
C HIS A 53 -1.34 -0.60 -15.05
N VAL A 54 -2.50 -0.32 -14.51
CA VAL A 54 -3.80 -0.50 -15.18
C VAL A 54 -4.13 0.78 -15.90
N HIS A 55 -3.97 0.77 -17.23
CA HIS A 55 -4.28 1.91 -18.11
C HIS A 55 -5.73 1.81 -18.60
N ARG A 56 -6.47 2.89 -18.44
CA ARG A 56 -7.81 3.05 -19.03
C ARG A 56 -7.74 4.09 -20.14
N THR A 57 -8.09 3.69 -21.35
CA THR A 57 -8.08 4.55 -22.53
C THR A 57 -9.43 4.48 -23.22
N ASP A 58 -9.71 5.42 -24.11
CA ASP A 58 -10.92 5.42 -24.95
C ASP A 58 -11.02 4.18 -25.85
N CYS A 59 -9.88 3.53 -26.12
CA CYS A 59 -9.79 2.32 -26.97
C CYS A 59 -9.89 1.01 -26.14
N GLY A 60 -10.09 1.09 -24.83
CA GLY A 60 -10.09 -0.05 -23.90
C GLY A 60 -9.00 0.05 -22.86
N SER A 61 -8.99 -0.89 -21.93
CA SER A 61 -8.01 -0.95 -20.86
C SER A 61 -7.00 -2.08 -21.07
N HIS A 62 -5.82 -1.93 -20.51
CA HIS A 62 -4.77 -2.95 -20.50
C HIS A 62 -3.82 -2.74 -19.32
N VAL A 63 -2.98 -3.73 -19.02
CA VAL A 63 -2.00 -3.70 -17.94
C VAL A 63 -0.59 -3.75 -18.51
N CYS A 64 0.27 -2.85 -18.00
CA CYS A 64 1.71 -2.93 -18.17
C CYS A 64 2.35 -3.39 -16.87
N VAL A 65 3.32 -4.29 -16.92
CA VAL A 65 3.99 -4.85 -15.76
C VAL A 65 5.49 -4.55 -15.82
N SER A 66 6.06 -4.16 -14.69
CA SER A 66 7.51 -3.95 -14.50
C SER A 66 7.99 -4.68 -13.27
N GLY A 67 9.22 -5.18 -13.28
CA GLY A 67 9.83 -5.87 -12.15
C GLY A 67 10.37 -7.24 -12.49
N PHE A 68 10.45 -8.12 -11.51
CA PHE A 68 11.04 -9.44 -11.65
C PHE A 68 10.38 -10.28 -12.75
N GLY A 69 11.18 -10.83 -13.65
CA GLY A 69 10.71 -11.68 -14.75
C GLY A 69 10.20 -10.92 -15.98
N PHE A 70 10.10 -9.60 -15.91
CA PHE A 70 9.81 -8.73 -17.04
C PHE A 70 11.11 -8.14 -17.56
N GLY A 71 11.40 -8.35 -18.85
CA GLY A 71 12.67 -8.00 -19.44
C GLY A 71 12.99 -6.52 -19.27
N SER A 72 14.28 -6.21 -19.16
CA SER A 72 14.80 -4.87 -19.41
C SER A 72 14.65 -4.58 -20.91
N GLY A 73 13.40 -4.49 -21.37
CA GLY A 73 13.08 -3.97 -22.69
C GLY A 73 13.79 -2.64 -22.86
N SER A 74 14.24 -2.32 -24.07
CA SER A 74 15.04 -1.15 -24.44
C SER A 74 14.91 0.01 -23.45
N SER A 75 16.01 0.64 -23.07
CA SER A 75 16.18 1.70 -22.04
C SER A 75 15.18 2.88 -22.07
N GLU A 76 14.19 2.81 -22.92
CA GLU A 76 13.17 3.85 -23.17
C GLU A 76 11.75 3.47 -22.69
N GLN A 77 11.51 2.23 -22.21
CA GLN A 77 10.18 1.82 -21.73
C GLN A 77 10.07 1.97 -20.21
N MET A 78 9.59 3.12 -19.75
CA MET A 78 9.45 3.39 -18.32
C MET A 78 8.15 2.84 -17.70
N CYS A 79 7.13 2.52 -18.48
CA CYS A 79 5.86 1.98 -17.94
C CYS A 79 5.88 0.46 -17.73
N GLY A 80 6.84 -0.27 -18.32
CA GLY A 80 6.93 -1.74 -18.29
C GLY A 80 6.36 -2.41 -19.55
N ASP A 81 6.40 -3.75 -19.57
CA ASP A 81 5.92 -4.55 -20.67
C ASP A 81 4.38 -4.70 -20.65
N THR A 82 3.74 -4.52 -21.77
CA THR A 82 2.30 -4.74 -21.89
C THR A 82 1.98 -6.23 -21.74
N PHE A 83 1.03 -6.55 -20.86
CA PHE A 83 0.50 -7.90 -20.69
C PHE A 83 -0.63 -8.13 -21.71
N PRO A 84 -0.42 -8.93 -22.76
CA PRO A 84 -1.35 -9.00 -23.91
C PRO A 84 -2.75 -9.46 -23.51
N GLU A 85 -2.84 -10.40 -22.55
CA GLU A 85 -4.07 -11.01 -22.08
C GLU A 85 -4.94 -10.05 -21.25
N SER A 86 -4.38 -8.89 -20.87
CA SER A 86 -5.09 -7.89 -20.05
C SER A 86 -6.06 -6.99 -20.83
N ARG A 87 -6.15 -7.11 -22.15
CA ARG A 87 -7.02 -6.24 -22.95
C ARG A 87 -8.48 -6.33 -22.50
N GLY A 88 -9.06 -5.17 -22.18
CA GLY A 88 -10.45 -5.05 -21.75
C GLY A 88 -10.66 -5.33 -20.25
N CYS A 89 -9.60 -5.55 -19.45
CA CYS A 89 -9.75 -5.70 -18.01
C CYS A 89 -10.20 -4.39 -17.36
N THR A 90 -10.94 -4.46 -16.28
CA THR A 90 -11.43 -3.29 -15.52
C THR A 90 -10.53 -2.94 -14.35
N ASP A 91 -9.82 -3.92 -13.79
CA ASP A 91 -8.86 -3.78 -12.68
C ASP A 91 -7.86 -4.94 -12.70
N ALA A 92 -6.77 -4.80 -11.96
CA ALA A 92 -5.76 -5.85 -11.79
C ALA A 92 -5.24 -5.90 -10.36
N LEU A 93 -4.77 -7.08 -9.94
CA LEU A 93 -4.06 -7.30 -8.69
C LEU A 93 -2.78 -8.07 -9.00
N ILE A 94 -1.62 -7.59 -8.51
CA ILE A 94 -0.33 -8.21 -8.75
C ILE A 94 0.26 -8.77 -7.46
N SER A 95 0.87 -9.94 -7.57
CA SER A 95 1.72 -10.55 -6.53
C SER A 95 3.10 -10.89 -7.12
N GLU A 96 3.92 -11.61 -6.38
CA GLU A 96 5.25 -12.04 -6.83
C GLU A 96 5.22 -13.00 -8.02
N ARG A 97 4.13 -13.78 -8.15
CA ARG A 97 4.00 -14.85 -9.16
C ARG A 97 2.76 -14.74 -10.02
N HIS A 98 1.75 -13.98 -9.58
CA HIS A 98 0.45 -13.99 -10.24
C HIS A 98 -0.01 -12.57 -10.54
N LEU A 99 -0.63 -12.44 -11.71
CA LEU A 99 -1.42 -11.28 -12.11
C LEU A 99 -2.89 -11.71 -12.21
N THR A 100 -3.73 -11.14 -11.35
CA THR A 100 -5.18 -11.35 -11.43
C THR A 100 -5.80 -10.20 -12.20
N LEU A 101 -6.56 -10.50 -13.21
CA LEU A 101 -7.26 -9.56 -14.09
C LEU A 101 -8.76 -9.67 -13.87
N ASN A 102 -9.41 -8.53 -13.61
CA ASN A 102 -10.87 -8.46 -13.53
C ASN A 102 -11.44 -7.95 -14.85
N PHE A 103 -12.39 -8.68 -15.40
CA PHE A 103 -13.16 -8.28 -16.57
C PHE A 103 -14.63 -8.08 -16.15
N THR A 104 -15.46 -7.62 -17.03
CA THR A 104 -16.90 -7.44 -16.76
C THR A 104 -17.62 -8.78 -16.55
N ASP A 105 -17.19 -9.83 -17.27
CA ASP A 105 -17.83 -11.15 -17.34
C ASP A 105 -17.06 -12.26 -16.61
N ARG A 106 -15.82 -12.00 -16.19
CA ARG A 106 -14.94 -13.02 -15.60
C ARG A 106 -13.79 -12.42 -14.81
N VAL A 107 -13.16 -13.26 -13.99
CA VAL A 107 -11.86 -12.99 -13.36
C VAL A 107 -10.88 -14.06 -13.77
N GLU A 108 -9.67 -13.70 -14.10
CA GLU A 108 -8.59 -14.58 -14.51
C GLU A 108 -7.35 -14.35 -13.63
N CYS A 109 -6.70 -15.44 -13.24
CA CYS A 109 -5.41 -15.40 -12.55
C CYS A 109 -4.36 -16.07 -13.42
N TRP A 110 -3.32 -15.31 -13.74
CA TRP A 110 -2.22 -15.71 -14.60
C TRP A 110 -0.94 -15.87 -13.79
N GLU A 111 -0.25 -16.98 -13.93
CA GLU A 111 1.10 -17.15 -13.45
C GLU A 111 2.05 -16.40 -14.40
N ILE A 112 2.81 -15.45 -13.82
CA ILE A 112 3.74 -14.60 -14.54
C ILE A 112 5.10 -15.30 -14.55
N GLN A 113 5.37 -16.07 -15.61
CA GLN A 113 6.66 -16.73 -15.80
C GLN A 113 7.12 -16.59 -17.25
N GLN A 114 8.40 -16.21 -17.42
CA GLN A 114 9.01 -16.30 -18.73
C GLN A 114 9.32 -17.77 -19.09
N PRO A 115 9.18 -18.23 -20.32
CA PRO A 115 8.88 -17.44 -21.54
C PRO A 115 7.38 -17.31 -21.87
N GLN A 116 6.47 -17.94 -21.13
CA GLN A 116 5.03 -17.90 -21.42
C GLN A 116 4.19 -17.74 -20.15
N ASN A 117 3.27 -16.77 -20.17
CA ASN A 117 2.26 -16.61 -19.13
C ASN A 117 1.29 -17.81 -19.16
N LYS A 118 0.89 -18.30 -18.00
CA LYS A 118 -0.02 -19.43 -17.88
C LYS A 118 -1.27 -19.05 -17.11
N LEU A 119 -2.44 -19.27 -17.69
CA LEU A 119 -3.71 -19.18 -16.97
C LEU A 119 -3.79 -20.30 -15.93
N VAL A 120 -3.84 -19.96 -14.64
CA VAL A 120 -3.87 -20.91 -13.53
C VAL A 120 -5.23 -21.03 -12.89
N TRP A 121 -6.08 -20.01 -13.05
CA TRP A 121 -7.42 -20.00 -12.50
C TRP A 121 -8.30 -19.02 -13.28
N LYS A 122 -9.60 -19.37 -13.44
CA LYS A 122 -10.62 -18.54 -14.06
C LYS A 122 -11.96 -18.76 -13.36
N ARG A 123 -12.73 -17.68 -13.24
CA ARG A 123 -14.11 -17.72 -12.74
C ARG A 123 -14.97 -16.79 -13.58
N GLU A 124 -16.08 -17.34 -14.10
CA GLU A 124 -17.12 -16.54 -14.75
C GLU A 124 -17.89 -15.72 -13.71
N GLN A 125 -18.31 -14.53 -14.07
CA GLN A 125 -19.14 -13.65 -13.25
C GLN A 125 -20.53 -13.57 -13.86
N ASP A 126 -21.56 -13.77 -13.03
CA ASP A 126 -22.94 -13.63 -13.45
C ASP A 126 -23.30 -12.14 -13.59
N LEU A 127 -23.55 -11.71 -14.80
CA LEU A 127 -23.92 -10.33 -15.13
C LEU A 127 -25.32 -9.96 -14.59
N SER A 128 -26.18 -10.95 -14.33
CA SER A 128 -27.54 -10.74 -13.84
C SER A 128 -27.59 -10.31 -12.36
N ALA A 129 -26.51 -10.57 -11.60
CA ALA A 129 -26.38 -10.20 -10.20
C ALA A 129 -25.77 -8.80 -9.99
N ASN A 130 -25.32 -8.13 -11.04
CA ASN A 130 -24.62 -6.83 -10.95
C ASN A 130 -25.62 -5.66 -10.85
N THR A 131 -25.85 -5.19 -9.63
CA THR A 131 -26.46 -3.89 -9.35
C THR A 131 -25.40 -2.77 -9.58
N GLY A 132 -25.00 -2.53 -10.81
CA GLY A 132 -24.44 -1.26 -11.31
C GLY A 132 -23.08 -0.77 -10.79
N GLN A 133 -22.50 -1.29 -9.71
CA GLN A 133 -21.16 -0.89 -9.23
C GLN A 133 -20.29 -2.14 -8.99
N THR A 134 -19.28 -2.33 -9.83
CA THR A 134 -18.22 -3.32 -9.57
C THR A 134 -17.28 -2.74 -8.49
N ALA A 135 -17.25 -3.39 -7.32
CA ALA A 135 -16.26 -3.09 -6.31
C ALA A 135 -14.85 -3.31 -6.89
N PRO A 136 -13.82 -2.54 -6.46
CA PRO A 136 -12.45 -2.75 -6.90
C PRO A 136 -11.91 -4.07 -6.36
N LEU A 137 -10.96 -4.68 -7.11
CA LEU A 137 -10.23 -5.82 -6.59
C LEU A 137 -9.58 -5.48 -5.23
N PRO A 138 -9.56 -6.45 -4.30
CA PRO A 138 -9.78 -7.88 -4.50
C PRO A 138 -11.24 -8.33 -4.42
N LEU A 139 -12.22 -7.46 -4.16
CA LEU A 139 -13.64 -7.84 -4.13
C LEU A 139 -14.14 -8.25 -5.52
N VAL A 140 -14.92 -9.32 -5.57
CA VAL A 140 -15.61 -9.81 -6.75
C VAL A 140 -17.00 -10.34 -6.34
N PRO A 141 -17.94 -10.52 -7.25
CA PRO A 141 -19.28 -11.04 -6.91
C PRO A 141 -19.22 -12.34 -6.11
N GLY A 142 -19.85 -12.32 -4.93
CA GLY A 142 -19.93 -13.46 -4.00
C GLY A 142 -18.66 -13.76 -3.19
N GLY A 143 -17.64 -12.88 -3.22
CA GLY A 143 -16.44 -13.10 -2.43
C GLY A 143 -15.26 -12.20 -2.80
N TYR A 144 -14.07 -12.72 -2.69
CA TYR A 144 -12.84 -11.99 -3.03
C TYR A 144 -11.76 -12.91 -3.60
N VAL A 145 -10.88 -12.32 -4.40
CA VAL A 145 -9.73 -13.01 -4.98
C VAL A 145 -8.50 -12.87 -4.11
N MET A 146 -7.71 -13.94 -4.04
CA MET A 146 -6.46 -14.01 -3.32
C MET A 146 -5.27 -13.99 -4.29
N PRO A 147 -4.13 -13.42 -3.92
CA PRO A 147 -2.93 -13.41 -4.76
C PRO A 147 -2.25 -14.79 -4.85
N ARG A 148 -2.73 -15.80 -4.13
CA ARG A 148 -2.22 -17.18 -4.08
C ARG A 148 -3.38 -18.17 -3.88
N SER A 149 -3.16 -19.42 -4.21
CA SER A 149 -4.17 -20.49 -4.00
C SER A 149 -4.55 -20.65 -2.51
N PRO A 150 -5.85 -20.82 -2.21
CA PRO A 150 -6.98 -20.81 -3.14
C PRO A 150 -7.25 -19.39 -3.66
N PHE A 151 -7.36 -19.22 -4.99
CA PHE A 151 -7.48 -17.90 -5.62
C PHE A 151 -8.82 -17.20 -5.38
N PHE A 152 -9.77 -17.87 -4.78
CA PHE A 152 -11.08 -17.32 -4.43
C PHE A 152 -11.51 -17.79 -3.05
N ARG A 153 -12.10 -16.86 -2.29
CA ARG A 153 -12.82 -17.16 -1.05
C ARG A 153 -14.20 -16.52 -1.08
N ALA A 154 -15.20 -17.27 -0.69
CA ALA A 154 -16.56 -16.76 -0.55
C ALA A 154 -16.63 -15.73 0.59
N LEU A 155 -17.51 -14.75 0.42
CA LEU A 155 -17.81 -13.76 1.43
C LEU A 155 -19.33 -13.62 1.54
N CYS A 156 -19.84 -13.53 2.76
CA CYS A 156 -21.27 -13.36 2.98
C CYS A 156 -21.74 -12.03 2.39
N SER A 157 -22.80 -12.06 1.58
CA SER A 157 -23.38 -10.88 0.93
C SER A 157 -23.96 -9.88 1.94
N GLU A 158 -24.37 -10.36 3.11
CA GLU A 158 -24.92 -9.52 4.20
C GLU A 158 -23.90 -8.50 4.75
N LEU A 159 -22.60 -8.77 4.58
CA LEU A 159 -21.54 -7.83 4.94
C LEU A 159 -21.57 -6.55 4.11
N CYS A 160 -22.23 -6.53 2.96
CA CYS A 160 -22.29 -5.36 2.08
C CYS A 160 -20.91 -4.72 1.85
N ALA A 161 -19.91 -5.53 1.52
CA ALA A 161 -18.52 -5.14 1.38
C ALA A 161 -18.34 -4.13 0.22
N VAL A 162 -17.63 -3.03 0.47
CA VAL A 162 -17.32 -2.00 -0.54
C VAL A 162 -15.82 -1.87 -0.79
N SER A 163 -14.98 -2.24 0.17
CA SER A 163 -13.52 -2.27 0.04
C SER A 163 -12.92 -3.39 0.87
N LEU A 164 -11.86 -3.99 0.36
CA LEU A 164 -11.10 -5.03 1.04
C LEU A 164 -9.61 -4.77 0.83
N ALA A 165 -8.87 -4.65 1.92
CA ALA A 165 -7.42 -4.61 1.92
C ALA A 165 -6.86 -5.97 2.35
N LEU A 166 -5.95 -6.53 1.55
CA LEU A 166 -5.26 -7.77 1.86
C LEU A 166 -3.84 -7.46 2.33
N GLY A 167 -3.54 -7.79 3.57
CA GLY A 167 -2.19 -7.82 4.10
C GLY A 167 -1.47 -9.12 3.73
N THR A 168 -0.29 -9.37 4.32
CA THR A 168 0.45 -10.61 4.06
C THR A 168 -0.31 -11.84 4.57
N GLU A 169 -0.91 -11.76 5.75
CA GLU A 169 -1.58 -12.88 6.41
C GLU A 169 -2.93 -12.51 7.05
N HIS A 170 -3.42 -11.30 6.79
CA HIS A 170 -4.71 -10.83 7.30
C HIS A 170 -5.46 -10.02 6.26
N ALA A 171 -6.71 -9.76 6.54
CA ALA A 171 -7.58 -8.96 5.70
C ALA A 171 -8.35 -7.94 6.54
N VAL A 172 -8.60 -6.77 5.97
CA VAL A 172 -9.40 -5.69 6.57
C VAL A 172 -10.47 -5.28 5.56
N LEU A 173 -11.72 -5.42 5.94
CA LEU A 173 -12.89 -5.18 5.09
C LEU A 173 -13.66 -3.96 5.59
N LEU A 174 -14.09 -3.13 4.65
CA LEU A 174 -14.98 -2.01 4.88
C LEU A 174 -16.35 -2.30 4.27
N THR A 175 -17.40 -2.08 5.04
CA THR A 175 -18.78 -2.19 4.60
C THR A 175 -19.34 -0.86 4.09
N SER A 176 -20.47 -0.91 3.39
CA SER A 176 -21.17 0.27 2.87
C SER A 176 -21.68 1.24 3.97
N VAL A 177 -21.79 0.76 5.20
CA VAL A 177 -22.18 1.57 6.37
C VAL A 177 -21.00 2.06 7.20
N GLY A 178 -19.76 1.87 6.72
CA GLY A 178 -18.56 2.35 7.40
C GLY A 178 -18.05 1.44 8.53
N THR A 179 -18.58 0.22 8.68
CA THR A 179 -18.12 -0.75 9.67
C THR A 179 -16.90 -1.50 9.14
N VAL A 180 -15.91 -1.76 10.01
CA VAL A 180 -14.68 -2.49 9.69
C VAL A 180 -14.71 -3.89 10.27
N TYR A 181 -14.35 -4.87 9.46
CA TYR A 181 -14.11 -6.27 9.85
C TYR A 181 -12.67 -6.65 9.55
N SER A 182 -12.12 -7.56 10.33
CA SER A 182 -10.80 -8.12 10.07
C SER A 182 -10.76 -9.62 10.40
N TRP A 183 -9.87 -10.37 9.73
CA TRP A 183 -9.61 -11.79 9.94
C TRP A 183 -8.23 -12.18 9.42
N GLY A 184 -7.79 -13.39 9.74
CA GLY A 184 -6.49 -13.93 9.41
C GLY A 184 -5.59 -14.06 10.62
N SER A 185 -4.28 -13.91 10.44
CA SER A 185 -3.29 -13.93 11.53
C SER A 185 -3.42 -12.72 12.44
N GLY A 186 -3.38 -12.94 13.75
CA GLY A 186 -3.50 -11.89 14.77
C GLY A 186 -2.26 -11.72 15.66
N SER A 187 -1.17 -12.48 15.40
CA SER A 187 0.00 -12.60 16.27
C SER A 187 0.72 -11.29 16.61
N HIS A 188 0.50 -10.24 15.83
CA HIS A 188 1.08 -8.90 16.01
C HIS A 188 0.02 -7.83 16.31
N GLY A 189 -1.21 -8.24 16.66
CA GLY A 189 -2.31 -7.32 16.93
C GLY A 189 -2.93 -6.70 15.69
N GLN A 190 -2.55 -7.13 14.47
CA GLN A 190 -2.99 -6.57 13.19
C GLN A 190 -4.48 -6.71 12.91
N LEU A 191 -5.21 -7.52 13.70
CA LEU A 191 -6.67 -7.63 13.58
C LEU A 191 -7.43 -6.53 14.35
N GLY A 192 -6.82 -5.90 15.36
CA GLY A 192 -7.46 -4.80 16.09
C GLY A 192 -8.49 -5.25 17.16
N HIS A 193 -8.51 -6.54 17.52
CA HIS A 193 -9.47 -7.11 18.50
C HIS A 193 -8.97 -7.12 19.94
N GLY A 194 -7.75 -6.62 20.21
CA GLY A 194 -7.11 -6.65 21.52
C GLY A 194 -6.41 -7.98 21.84
N ALA A 195 -6.73 -9.06 21.17
CA ALA A 195 -6.10 -10.37 21.30
C ALA A 195 -5.04 -10.58 20.20
N LEU A 196 -4.04 -11.44 20.50
CA LEU A 196 -2.98 -11.83 19.56
C LEU A 196 -3.26 -13.21 18.92
N THR A 197 -4.54 -13.54 18.75
CA THR A 197 -5.01 -14.80 18.20
C THR A 197 -5.52 -14.63 16.76
N ALA A 198 -5.38 -15.67 15.96
CA ALA A 198 -5.93 -15.69 14.61
C ALA A 198 -7.47 -15.81 14.64
N GLN A 199 -8.09 -15.28 13.58
CA GLN A 199 -9.53 -15.37 13.32
C GLN A 199 -9.73 -15.89 11.88
N ASP A 200 -10.45 -16.99 11.74
CA ASP A 200 -10.67 -17.60 10.41
C ASP A 200 -11.77 -16.90 9.60
N GLU A 201 -12.73 -16.27 10.30
CA GLU A 201 -13.89 -15.62 9.72
C GLU A 201 -13.89 -14.10 10.00
N PRO A 202 -14.53 -13.29 9.13
CA PRO A 202 -14.65 -11.86 9.37
C PRO A 202 -15.28 -11.52 10.73
N GLN A 203 -14.54 -10.82 11.58
CA GLN A 203 -14.98 -10.33 12.88
C GLN A 203 -14.95 -8.79 12.90
N VAL A 204 -15.98 -8.18 13.47
CA VAL A 204 -16.05 -6.71 13.60
C VAL A 204 -14.92 -6.18 14.49
N VAL A 205 -14.29 -5.07 14.09
CA VAL A 205 -13.33 -4.34 14.91
C VAL A 205 -14.10 -3.43 15.86
N GLU A 206 -14.48 -3.96 17.02
CA GLU A 206 -15.39 -3.30 17.99
C GLU A 206 -14.89 -1.93 18.45
N ALA A 207 -13.57 -1.74 18.54
CA ALA A 207 -12.97 -0.47 18.95
C ALA A 207 -13.24 0.69 17.95
N LEU A 208 -13.66 0.36 16.72
CA LEU A 208 -14.11 1.36 15.72
C LEU A 208 -15.62 1.48 15.63
N TRP A 209 -16.37 0.84 16.52
CA TRP A 209 -17.83 0.91 16.48
C TRP A 209 -18.32 2.34 16.69
N GLY A 210 -19.21 2.78 15.81
CA GLY A 210 -19.75 4.14 15.83
C GLY A 210 -18.85 5.18 15.15
N VAL A 211 -17.65 4.81 14.72
CA VAL A 211 -16.78 5.66 13.89
C VAL A 211 -17.04 5.33 12.43
N PRO A 212 -17.58 6.25 11.62
CA PRO A 212 -17.84 6.00 10.20
C PRO A 212 -16.51 5.99 9.44
N ILE A 213 -16.04 4.81 9.03
CA ILE A 213 -14.79 4.64 8.27
C ILE A 213 -15.07 4.78 6.78
N GLN A 214 -14.16 5.46 6.06
CA GLN A 214 -14.20 5.63 4.60
C GLN A 214 -13.09 4.89 3.85
N THR A 215 -11.96 4.57 4.53
CA THR A 215 -10.82 3.93 3.89
C THR A 215 -10.17 2.93 4.84
N VAL A 216 -9.75 1.79 4.31
CA VAL A 216 -8.98 0.78 5.05
C VAL A 216 -7.72 0.40 4.26
N SER A 217 -6.65 0.07 4.97
CA SER A 217 -5.40 -0.44 4.40
C SER A 217 -4.81 -1.53 5.28
N ALA A 218 -4.12 -2.49 4.66
CA ALA A 218 -3.44 -3.57 5.35
C ALA A 218 -2.02 -3.73 4.80
N GLY A 219 -1.04 -3.72 5.67
CA GLY A 219 0.36 -3.98 5.36
C GLY A 219 0.74 -5.43 5.66
N SER A 220 2.03 -5.69 5.95
CA SER A 220 2.41 -7.05 6.31
C SER A 220 1.87 -7.47 7.68
N TRP A 221 2.02 -6.62 8.70
CA TRP A 221 1.62 -6.91 10.08
C TRP A 221 1.01 -5.72 10.80
N HIS A 222 0.53 -4.73 10.06
CA HIS A 222 -0.21 -3.59 10.60
C HIS A 222 -1.36 -3.22 9.70
N SER A 223 -2.30 -2.49 10.25
CA SER A 223 -3.53 -2.09 9.61
C SER A 223 -3.80 -0.62 9.88
N ALA A 224 -4.53 0.00 8.97
CA ALA A 224 -4.93 1.39 9.08
C ALA A 224 -6.37 1.59 8.62
N SER A 225 -7.04 2.59 9.18
CA SER A 225 -8.30 3.11 8.69
C SER A 225 -8.36 4.62 8.81
N VAL A 226 -9.15 5.25 7.92
CA VAL A 226 -9.43 6.69 7.98
C VAL A 226 -10.92 6.86 8.13
N SER A 227 -11.33 7.70 9.10
CA SER A 227 -12.73 8.07 9.30
C SER A 227 -13.21 9.02 8.22
N THR A 228 -14.52 9.19 8.09
CA THR A 228 -15.11 10.23 7.21
C THR A 228 -14.76 11.65 7.66
N GLY A 229 -14.35 11.81 8.92
CA GLY A 229 -13.82 13.07 9.48
C GLY A 229 -12.34 13.29 9.24
N GLY A 230 -11.64 12.33 8.61
CA GLY A 230 -10.22 12.43 8.33
C GLY A 230 -9.30 11.96 9.46
N ASP A 231 -9.83 11.33 10.53
CA ASP A 231 -9.02 10.76 11.60
C ASP A 231 -8.32 9.49 11.14
N LEU A 232 -7.03 9.36 11.47
CA LEU A 232 -6.24 8.18 11.15
C LEU A 232 -6.14 7.25 12.35
N TYR A 233 -6.56 6.00 12.16
CA TYR A 233 -6.43 4.93 13.16
C TYR A 233 -5.44 3.89 12.66
N MET A 234 -4.49 3.50 13.53
CA MET A 234 -3.44 2.52 13.24
C MET A 234 -3.41 1.44 14.31
N TRP A 235 -3.11 0.19 13.91
CA TRP A 235 -2.94 -0.93 14.84
C TRP A 235 -2.06 -2.03 14.23
N GLY A 236 -1.56 -2.90 15.09
CA GLY A 236 -0.67 -3.99 14.71
C GLY A 236 0.74 -3.83 15.24
N TRP A 237 1.71 -4.31 14.46
CA TRP A 237 3.13 -4.30 14.79
C TRP A 237 3.77 -2.92 14.61
N ASN A 238 4.67 -2.52 15.55
CA ASN A 238 5.31 -1.19 15.57
C ASN A 238 6.83 -1.21 15.79
N GLU A 239 7.51 -2.31 15.57
CA GLU A 239 8.96 -2.40 15.85
C GLU A 239 9.81 -1.42 15.03
N SER A 240 9.33 -1.02 13.86
CA SER A 240 9.99 -0.07 12.96
C SER A 240 9.31 1.31 12.94
N GLY A 241 8.42 1.60 13.89
CA GLY A 241 7.67 2.86 13.94
C GLY A 241 6.55 2.98 12.91
N GLN A 242 6.17 1.89 12.22
CA GLN A 242 5.20 1.92 11.13
C GLN A 242 3.79 2.33 11.53
N LEU A 243 3.46 2.38 12.82
CA LEU A 243 2.20 2.90 13.31
C LEU A 243 2.18 4.42 13.52
N GLY A 244 3.35 5.09 13.49
CA GLY A 244 3.44 6.50 13.87
C GLY A 244 3.35 6.69 15.40
N LEU A 245 3.76 5.67 16.15
CA LEU A 245 3.80 5.65 17.62
C LEU A 245 5.24 5.36 18.08
N PRO A 246 5.66 5.85 19.26
CA PRO A 246 7.02 5.66 19.74
C PRO A 246 7.47 4.20 19.69
N SER A 247 8.59 3.92 19.00
CA SER A 247 9.10 2.59 18.72
C SER A 247 10.39 2.31 19.47
N ARG A 248 10.42 1.20 20.23
CA ARG A 248 11.63 0.74 20.92
C ARG A 248 12.73 0.34 19.94
N GLY A 249 12.36 -0.32 18.83
CA GLY A 249 13.34 -0.77 17.84
C GLY A 249 14.09 0.39 17.19
N LEU A 250 13.40 1.50 16.94
CA LEU A 250 14.04 2.71 16.40
C LEU A 250 14.95 3.39 17.42
N GLU A 251 14.56 3.42 18.70
CA GLU A 251 15.42 3.99 19.72
C GLU A 251 16.71 3.18 19.90
N GLU A 252 16.62 1.86 19.89
CA GLU A 252 17.79 0.98 19.88
C GLU A 252 18.66 1.18 18.63
N GLU A 253 18.08 1.41 17.47
CA GLU A 253 18.79 1.72 16.23
C GLU A 253 19.55 3.07 16.32
N LYS A 254 18.89 4.13 16.82
CA LYS A 254 19.51 5.41 17.10
C LYS A 254 20.68 5.31 18.06
N HIS A 255 20.55 4.49 19.11
CA HIS A 255 21.63 4.24 20.08
C HIS A 255 22.81 3.49 19.45
N ARG A 256 22.58 2.46 18.64
CA ARG A 256 23.65 1.72 17.93
C ARG A 256 24.40 2.63 16.96
N ALA A 257 23.70 3.48 16.22
CA ALA A 257 24.33 4.43 15.30
C ALA A 257 25.23 5.44 16.02
N LYS A 258 24.86 5.87 17.23
CA LYS A 258 25.68 6.79 18.07
C LYS A 258 26.87 6.08 18.72
N SER A 259 26.79 4.78 19.03
CA SER A 259 27.87 4.02 19.70
C SER A 259 28.92 3.43 18.76
N GLY A 260 28.72 3.47 17.44
CA GLY A 260 29.71 3.04 16.44
C GLY A 260 30.95 3.92 16.27
N GLY A 261 31.06 5.03 16.99
CA GLY A 261 32.28 5.84 17.15
C GLY A 261 32.87 5.61 18.54
N ASN A 262 34.02 4.91 18.59
CA ASN A 262 34.79 4.59 19.81
C ASN A 262 34.66 5.64 20.91
N THR A 263 33.96 5.31 21.99
CA THR A 263 34.28 5.75 23.37
C THR A 263 33.45 4.92 24.34
N GLU A 264 34.12 4.12 25.18
CA GLU A 264 33.58 3.65 26.46
C GLU A 264 33.19 4.87 27.30
N GLN A 265 31.95 5.30 27.19
CA GLN A 265 31.37 6.21 28.16
C GLN A 265 30.49 5.42 29.12
N THR A 266 31.00 5.33 30.33
CA THR A 266 30.32 4.90 31.55
C THR A 266 28.92 5.51 31.60
N ILE A 267 27.91 4.67 31.47
CA ILE A 267 26.50 5.06 31.58
C ILE A 267 26.26 5.49 33.04
N ASN A 268 26.17 6.77 33.26
CA ASN A 268 25.61 7.30 34.51
C ASN A 268 24.15 6.90 34.61
N LYS A 269 23.85 6.04 35.62
CA LYS A 269 22.54 5.45 35.87
C LYS A 269 21.50 6.41 36.47
N ASP A 270 21.78 7.69 36.57
CA ASP A 270 20.98 8.59 37.41
C ASP A 270 20.07 9.57 36.63
N GLU A 271 19.95 9.48 35.31
CA GLU A 271 18.99 10.29 34.51
C GLU A 271 17.78 9.53 33.98
N LYS A 272 17.38 8.42 34.60
CA LYS A 272 16.18 7.64 34.26
C LYS A 272 15.02 7.94 35.21
N ASN A 273 14.32 9.06 35.00
CA ASN A 273 13.04 9.31 35.69
C ASN A 273 11.89 9.80 34.77
N GLN A 274 11.98 9.60 33.47
CA GLN A 274 10.82 9.51 32.61
C GLN A 274 10.95 8.19 31.86
N ALA A 275 10.14 7.17 32.24
CA ALA A 275 10.07 5.94 31.49
C ALA A 275 9.44 6.26 30.14
N ASP A 276 10.27 6.43 29.11
CA ASP A 276 9.80 6.55 27.73
C ASP A 276 8.96 5.31 27.44
N MET A 277 7.68 5.52 27.16
CA MET A 277 6.74 4.44 26.87
C MET A 277 6.87 4.09 25.39
N PHE A 278 7.43 2.91 25.10
CA PHE A 278 7.52 2.39 23.74
C PHE A 278 6.42 1.37 23.47
N ILE A 279 5.90 1.38 22.26
CA ILE A 279 4.84 0.49 21.80
C ILE A 279 5.41 -0.42 20.71
N SER A 280 5.55 -1.72 20.99
CA SER A 280 5.95 -2.73 19.99
C SER A 280 4.76 -3.35 19.28
N ILE A 281 3.62 -3.47 19.95
CA ILE A 281 2.35 -3.98 19.42
C ILE A 281 1.22 -3.11 19.95
N GLN A 282 0.38 -2.63 19.05
CA GLN A 282 -0.86 -1.94 19.35
C GLN A 282 -2.03 -2.83 18.90
N ALA A 283 -2.63 -3.55 19.83
CA ALA A 283 -3.63 -4.57 19.52
C ALA A 283 -5.05 -4.02 19.29
N PHE A 284 -5.30 -2.76 19.62
CA PHE A 284 -6.53 -2.02 19.30
C PHE A 284 -6.22 -0.85 18.38
N PRO A 285 -7.16 -0.43 17.50
CA PRO A 285 -7.02 0.82 16.77
C PRO A 285 -6.68 1.99 17.69
N ALA A 286 -5.57 2.67 17.41
CA ALA A 286 -5.14 3.88 18.09
C ALA A 286 -5.23 5.07 17.13
N LEU A 287 -5.76 6.19 17.61
CA LEU A 287 -5.72 7.45 16.89
C LEU A 287 -4.27 7.93 16.76
N VAL A 288 -3.86 8.30 15.57
CA VAL A 288 -2.52 8.83 15.27
C VAL A 288 -2.63 10.24 14.74
N ASP A 289 -2.02 11.17 15.46
CA ASP A 289 -1.95 12.56 15.04
C ASP A 289 -0.82 12.75 14.03
N VAL A 290 -1.13 13.41 12.91
CA VAL A 290 -0.12 13.83 11.94
C VAL A 290 0.17 15.31 12.18
N PRO A 291 1.43 15.72 12.39
CA PRO A 291 1.78 17.07 12.76
C PRO A 291 1.25 18.12 11.76
N ASN A 292 0.52 19.13 12.27
CA ASN A 292 -0.05 20.24 11.50
C ASN A 292 -1.10 19.82 10.43
N VAL A 293 -1.71 18.67 10.58
CA VAL A 293 -2.72 18.12 9.65
C VAL A 293 -4.02 17.93 10.39
N SER A 294 -5.12 18.41 9.82
CA SER A 294 -6.47 18.24 10.37
C SER A 294 -7.16 17.00 9.80
N GLU A 295 -6.88 16.63 8.57
CA GLU A 295 -7.63 15.59 7.86
C GLU A 295 -6.71 14.74 6.98
N ILE A 296 -6.82 13.42 7.11
CA ILE A 296 -6.24 12.44 6.21
C ILE A 296 -7.31 11.99 5.21
N SER A 297 -6.94 11.95 3.93
CA SER A 297 -7.84 11.51 2.85
C SER A 297 -7.55 10.09 2.36
N ARG A 298 -6.28 9.66 2.42
CA ARG A 298 -5.81 8.33 1.98
C ARG A 298 -4.74 7.81 2.91
N VAL A 299 -4.70 6.48 3.06
CA VAL A 299 -3.64 5.76 3.76
C VAL A 299 -3.26 4.50 2.99
N SER A 300 -1.98 4.17 2.98
CA SER A 300 -1.47 2.92 2.41
C SER A 300 -0.37 2.33 3.30
N CYS A 301 -0.47 1.04 3.59
CA CYS A 301 0.46 0.30 4.44
C CYS A 301 1.36 -0.59 3.58
N GLY A 302 2.68 -0.49 3.79
CA GLY A 302 3.68 -1.38 3.20
C GLY A 302 4.04 -2.54 4.14
N SER A 303 5.26 -3.08 4.02
CA SER A 303 5.70 -4.12 4.96
C SER A 303 5.96 -3.55 6.35
N ARG A 304 6.78 -2.51 6.43
CA ARG A 304 7.19 -1.85 7.68
C ARG A 304 7.14 -0.33 7.59
N HIS A 305 6.37 0.22 6.67
CA HIS A 305 6.18 1.65 6.51
C HIS A 305 4.74 1.97 6.19
N THR A 306 4.39 3.20 6.38
CA THR A 306 3.05 3.74 6.11
C THR A 306 3.19 5.07 5.37
N ALA A 307 2.25 5.33 4.49
CA ALA A 307 2.12 6.58 3.77
C ALA A 307 0.68 7.08 3.87
N ALA A 308 0.51 8.37 4.12
CA ALA A 308 -0.79 9.01 4.20
C ALA A 308 -0.83 10.30 3.38
N VAL A 309 -1.96 10.57 2.74
CA VAL A 309 -2.22 11.79 1.98
C VAL A 309 -3.24 12.61 2.75
N THR A 310 -2.95 13.89 2.93
CA THR A 310 -3.85 14.84 3.59
C THR A 310 -4.99 15.29 2.67
N GLY A 311 -6.03 15.90 3.23
CA GLY A 311 -7.08 16.56 2.46
C GLY A 311 -6.56 17.69 1.55
N THR A 312 -5.42 18.28 1.88
CA THR A 312 -4.72 19.34 1.09
C THR A 312 -3.81 18.79 -0.01
N GLY A 313 -3.58 17.47 -0.04
CA GLY A 313 -2.73 16.81 -1.03
C GLY A 313 -1.25 16.83 -0.68
N ASP A 314 -0.91 16.84 0.60
CA ASP A 314 0.46 16.67 1.08
C ASP A 314 0.67 15.19 1.47
N LEU A 315 1.86 14.65 1.22
CA LEU A 315 2.21 13.26 1.51
C LEU A 315 3.07 13.20 2.78
N TYR A 316 2.67 12.36 3.70
CA TYR A 316 3.43 12.00 4.89
C TYR A 316 3.80 10.51 4.85
N THR A 317 5.03 10.19 5.28
CA THR A 317 5.51 8.80 5.36
C THR A 317 6.27 8.57 6.65
N TRP A 318 6.23 7.33 7.16
CA TRP A 318 6.92 6.91 8.39
C TRP A 318 7.11 5.40 8.43
N GLY A 319 7.88 4.94 9.41
CA GLY A 319 8.28 3.56 9.57
C GLY A 319 9.72 3.32 9.12
N TRP A 320 10.00 2.12 8.64
CA TRP A 320 11.31 1.70 8.18
C TRP A 320 11.70 2.35 6.84
N GLY A 321 12.91 2.93 6.75
CA GLY A 321 13.35 3.78 5.64
C GLY A 321 14.55 3.30 4.84
N HIS A 322 15.19 2.15 5.19
CA HIS A 322 16.52 1.76 4.67
C HIS A 322 16.59 1.46 3.16
N TYR A 323 15.46 1.35 2.48
CA TYR A 323 15.43 1.27 1.01
C TYR A 323 15.00 2.59 0.35
N GLY A 324 14.85 3.67 1.14
CA GLY A 324 14.39 4.97 0.64
C GLY A 324 12.88 5.05 0.41
N GLN A 325 12.08 4.07 0.88
CA GLN A 325 10.63 4.00 0.68
C GLN A 325 9.85 5.11 1.40
N LEU A 326 10.51 5.90 2.23
CA LEU A 326 9.93 7.08 2.86
C LEU A 326 10.06 8.35 1.99
N GLY A 327 11.00 8.38 1.02
CA GLY A 327 11.15 9.49 0.08
C GLY A 327 11.79 10.76 0.64
N HIS A 328 12.48 10.69 1.81
CA HIS A 328 13.08 11.84 2.51
C HIS A 328 14.53 12.13 2.11
N CYS A 329 15.01 11.65 0.96
CA CYS A 329 16.42 11.76 0.53
C CYS A 329 17.40 11.08 1.49
N SER A 330 16.93 10.25 2.40
CA SER A 330 17.69 9.54 3.42
C SER A 330 17.25 8.07 3.50
N GLU A 331 18.07 7.25 4.17
CA GLU A 331 17.76 5.86 4.50
C GLU A 331 17.38 5.72 5.99
N SER A 332 17.02 6.82 6.65
CA SER A 332 16.65 6.83 8.06
C SER A 332 15.21 6.38 8.25
N SER A 333 15.00 5.58 9.29
CA SER A 333 13.67 5.21 9.77
C SER A 333 13.13 6.29 10.72
N THR A 334 11.80 6.43 10.80
CA THR A 334 11.14 7.36 11.72
C THR A 334 9.82 6.78 12.23
N ASP A 335 9.51 7.00 13.49
CA ASP A 335 8.24 6.67 14.13
C ASP A 335 7.25 7.84 14.18
N GLU A 336 7.64 8.98 13.59
CA GLU A 336 6.78 10.15 13.47
C GLU A 336 6.37 10.37 12.01
N PRO A 337 5.08 10.62 11.72
CA PRO A 337 4.64 11.02 10.40
C PRO A 337 5.41 12.25 9.90
N THR A 338 6.16 12.11 8.82
CA THR A 338 7.06 13.13 8.29
C THR A 338 6.66 13.51 6.87
N LEU A 339 6.60 14.82 6.59
CA LEU A 339 6.25 15.36 5.28
C LEU A 339 7.29 14.98 4.21
N VAL A 340 6.85 14.53 3.06
CA VAL A 340 7.71 14.32 1.89
C VAL A 340 7.84 15.63 1.11
N ASP A 341 8.88 16.39 1.40
CA ASP A 341 9.10 17.76 0.90
C ASP A 341 9.18 17.87 -0.63
N TYR A 342 9.44 16.78 -1.32
CA TYR A 342 9.52 16.76 -2.78
C TYR A 342 8.27 17.35 -3.45
N PHE A 343 7.07 16.94 -3.04
CA PHE A 343 5.83 17.36 -3.69
C PHE A 343 5.50 18.84 -3.49
N PRO A 344 5.48 19.38 -2.28
CA PRO A 344 5.26 20.82 -2.10
C PRO A 344 6.36 21.69 -2.75
N THR A 345 7.62 21.26 -2.71
CA THR A 345 8.75 21.98 -3.33
C THR A 345 8.59 22.09 -4.85
N HIS A 346 8.00 21.08 -5.50
CA HIS A 346 7.72 21.05 -6.94
C HIS A 346 6.31 21.55 -7.29
N SER A 347 5.60 22.19 -6.35
CA SER A 347 4.23 22.69 -6.54
C SER A 347 3.27 21.59 -7.03
N MET A 348 3.34 20.42 -6.39
CA MET A 348 2.48 19.27 -6.69
C MET A 348 1.49 19.01 -5.56
N CYS A 349 0.30 18.52 -5.94
CA CYS A 349 -0.75 18.03 -5.07
C CYS A 349 -0.88 16.51 -5.25
N VAL A 350 -0.65 15.76 -4.19
CA VAL A 350 -0.78 14.31 -4.19
C VAL A 350 -2.26 13.92 -4.15
N GLN A 351 -2.66 12.98 -5.00
CA GLN A 351 -4.04 12.51 -5.15
C GLN A 351 -4.24 11.12 -4.60
N ASP A 352 -3.22 10.25 -4.72
CA ASP A 352 -3.30 8.85 -4.30
C ASP A 352 -1.92 8.32 -3.94
N VAL A 353 -1.88 7.28 -3.09
CA VAL A 353 -0.65 6.59 -2.67
C VAL A 353 -0.88 5.09 -2.60
N VAL A 354 0.10 4.33 -3.08
CA VAL A 354 0.14 2.87 -3.03
C VAL A 354 1.50 2.42 -2.50
N CYS A 355 1.51 1.82 -1.34
CA CYS A 355 2.70 1.15 -0.80
C CYS A 355 2.77 -0.28 -1.35
N GLY A 356 3.90 -0.62 -1.98
CA GLY A 356 4.32 -2.00 -2.09
C GLY A 356 4.99 -2.44 -0.79
N LEU A 357 5.57 -3.65 -0.74
CA LEU A 357 6.18 -4.09 0.51
C LEU A 357 7.37 -3.21 0.94
N TRP A 358 8.18 -2.74 -0.01
CA TRP A 358 9.42 -1.99 0.24
C TRP A 358 9.59 -0.75 -0.66
N ASN A 359 8.53 -0.31 -1.29
CA ASN A 359 8.50 0.87 -2.14
C ASN A 359 7.16 1.60 -2.01
N THR A 360 7.14 2.84 -2.49
CA THR A 360 5.97 3.71 -2.44
C THR A 360 5.74 4.32 -3.81
N PHE A 361 4.50 4.28 -4.28
CA PHE A 361 4.06 4.88 -5.53
C PHE A 361 3.01 5.95 -5.24
N VAL A 362 3.14 7.09 -5.89
CA VAL A 362 2.35 8.29 -5.60
C VAL A 362 1.84 8.90 -6.89
N SER A 363 0.55 9.16 -6.97
CA SER A 363 0.01 9.97 -8.04
C SER A 363 -0.11 11.43 -7.62
N ALA A 364 0.37 12.34 -8.46
CA ALA A 364 0.31 13.77 -8.19
C ALA A 364 -0.05 14.58 -9.44
N VAL A 365 -0.62 15.75 -9.21
CA VAL A 365 -0.93 16.75 -10.23
C VAL A 365 -0.28 18.07 -9.85
N PRO A 366 0.06 18.95 -10.83
CA PRO A 366 0.51 20.30 -10.51
C PRO A 366 -0.56 21.04 -9.68
N LYS A 367 -0.12 21.75 -8.64
CA LYS A 367 -0.98 22.73 -7.94
C LYS A 367 -1.26 23.87 -8.92
N HIS A 368 -2.52 24.11 -9.26
CA HIS A 368 -2.87 25.31 -10.03
C HIS A 368 -2.56 26.53 -9.17
N PRO A 369 -1.97 27.61 -9.73
CA PRO A 369 -1.85 28.86 -8.99
C PRO A 369 -3.26 29.30 -8.56
N PRO A 370 -3.42 29.88 -7.37
CA PRO A 370 -4.72 30.39 -6.95
C PRO A 370 -5.21 31.40 -8.00
N SER A 371 -6.43 31.17 -8.46
CA SER A 371 -7.13 32.04 -9.42
C SER A 371 -7.41 33.42 -8.85
#